data_f44f584c52e1524e4a4c6cea00b71e82
#
_entry.id   f44f584c52e1524e4a4c6cea00b71e82
#
_cell.length_a   1.000
_cell.length_b   1.000
_cell.length_c   1.000
_cell.angle_alpha   90.00
_cell.angle_beta   90.00
_cell.angle_gamma   90.00
#
_symmetry.space_group_name_H-M   'P 1'
#
loop_
_entity.id
_entity.type
_entity.pdbx_description
1 polymer ?
#
loop_
_entity_poly.entity_id
_entity_poly.type
_entity_poly.pdbx_seq_one_letter_code
_entity_poly.pdbx_strand_id
1 'polypeptide(L)'
;MRTHHHHTQRGTTLLEALVAFLVLSLGMIAIARVQGHLRLDADVARQRSEAVRLAQEDMETLRGFASIANVAGLRSFDAIASASRTVNGITTYVLDRQIAPADVPLAKVASISVSWIDRSGTAQQVALHSIIAGTDPALSGALALAPR
;
A
#
# COMPACT_ATOMS: atom_id res chain seq x y z
N MET A 1 -58.86 49.06 -19.83
CA MET A 1 -57.69 49.01 -20.73
C MET A 1 -56.68 48.04 -20.13
N ARG A 2 -56.55 46.80 -20.67
CA ARG A 2 -55.58 45.81 -20.23
C ARG A 2 -54.40 45.86 -21.21
N THR A 3 -53.24 46.29 -20.72
CA THR A 3 -51.99 46.29 -21.52
C THR A 3 -51.41 44.90 -21.47
N HIS A 4 -51.41 44.21 -22.61
CA HIS A 4 -50.70 42.96 -22.75
C HIS A 4 -49.22 43.29 -22.99
N HIS A 5 -48.38 42.92 -22.01
CA HIS A 5 -46.94 42.90 -22.19
C HIS A 5 -46.58 41.69 -23.05
N HIS A 6 -46.22 41.92 -24.28
CA HIS A 6 -45.58 40.91 -25.14
C HIS A 6 -44.14 40.69 -24.61
N HIS A 7 -43.89 39.57 -23.93
CA HIS A 7 -42.53 39.10 -23.73
C HIS A 7 -41.97 38.69 -25.10
N THR A 8 -41.09 39.49 -25.65
CA THR A 8 -40.27 39.11 -26.79
C THR A 8 -39.36 37.99 -26.37
N GLN A 9 -39.71 36.74 -26.71
CA GLN A 9 -38.79 35.62 -26.64
C GLN A 9 -37.63 35.89 -27.59
N ARG A 10 -36.46 36.28 -27.03
CA ARG A 10 -35.21 36.29 -27.77
C ARG A 10 -34.86 34.84 -28.07
N GLY A 11 -35.08 34.40 -29.30
CA GLY A 11 -34.59 33.11 -29.77
C GLY A 11 -33.08 33.06 -29.63
N THR A 12 -32.55 32.08 -28.91
CA THR A 12 -31.13 31.75 -28.89
C THR A 12 -30.64 31.63 -30.33
N THR A 13 -29.67 32.46 -30.73
CA THR A 13 -29.13 32.40 -32.09
C THR A 13 -28.42 31.06 -32.28
N LEU A 14 -28.45 30.52 -33.47
CA LEU A 14 -27.79 29.24 -33.82
C LEU A 14 -26.31 29.27 -33.42
N LEU A 15 -25.67 30.43 -33.49
CA LEU A 15 -24.31 30.68 -33.04
C LEU A 15 -24.14 30.46 -31.51
N GLU A 16 -25.06 30.95 -30.69
CA GLU A 16 -25.04 30.80 -29.25
C GLU A 16 -25.16 29.33 -28.85
N ALA A 17 -26.08 28.60 -29.51
CA ALA A 17 -26.21 27.15 -29.30
C ALA A 17 -24.94 26.39 -29.69
N LEU A 18 -24.27 26.79 -30.77
CA LEU A 18 -23.02 26.16 -31.22
C LEU A 18 -21.88 26.45 -30.26
N VAL A 19 -21.74 27.66 -29.75
CA VAL A 19 -20.73 28.03 -28.73
C VAL A 19 -20.99 27.28 -27.42
N ALA A 20 -22.26 27.23 -26.99
CA ALA A 20 -22.61 26.48 -25.76
C ALA A 20 -22.26 24.97 -25.89
N PHE A 21 -22.55 24.37 -27.05
CA PHE A 21 -22.20 22.98 -27.34
C PHE A 21 -20.68 22.74 -27.35
N LEU A 22 -19.93 23.69 -27.93
CA LEU A 22 -18.46 23.60 -27.95
C LEU A 22 -17.86 23.67 -26.52
N VAL A 23 -18.34 24.60 -25.70
CA VAL A 23 -17.91 24.72 -24.30
C VAL A 23 -18.26 23.46 -23.50
N LEU A 24 -19.47 22.92 -23.69
CA LEU A 24 -19.91 21.69 -23.03
C LEU A 24 -19.03 20.50 -23.45
N SER A 25 -18.72 20.37 -24.73
CA SER A 25 -17.88 19.30 -25.26
C SER A 25 -16.46 19.35 -24.70
N LEU A 26 -15.85 20.52 -24.60
CA LEU A 26 -14.53 20.71 -23.97
C LEU A 26 -14.57 20.36 -22.49
N GLY A 27 -15.63 20.75 -21.78
CA GLY A 27 -15.84 20.40 -20.38
C GLY A 27 -15.92 18.89 -20.15
N MET A 28 -16.66 18.16 -21.01
CA MET A 28 -16.76 16.70 -20.94
C MET A 28 -15.40 16.01 -21.16
N ILE A 29 -14.60 16.48 -22.11
CA ILE A 29 -13.25 15.93 -22.37
C ILE A 29 -12.35 16.13 -21.14
N ALA A 30 -12.40 17.32 -20.52
CA ALA A 30 -11.63 17.60 -19.32
C ALA A 30 -12.00 16.65 -18.15
N ILE A 31 -13.30 16.44 -17.92
CA ILE A 31 -13.80 15.52 -16.90
C ILE A 31 -13.36 14.07 -17.18
N ALA A 32 -13.44 13.62 -18.42
CA ALA A 32 -13.03 12.27 -18.81
C ALA A 32 -11.53 12.02 -18.54
N ARG A 33 -10.66 13.01 -18.76
CA ARG A 33 -9.23 12.93 -18.43
C ARG A 33 -9.00 12.80 -16.93
N VAL A 34 -9.66 13.61 -16.12
CA VAL A 34 -9.55 13.55 -14.65
C VAL A 34 -9.99 12.19 -14.13
N GLN A 35 -11.09 11.62 -14.63
CA GLN A 35 -11.55 10.29 -14.25
C GLN A 35 -10.53 9.20 -14.59
N GLY A 36 -9.81 9.33 -15.72
CA GLY A 36 -8.73 8.41 -16.09
C GLY A 36 -7.59 8.42 -15.08
N HIS A 37 -7.13 9.58 -14.65
CA HIS A 37 -6.08 9.72 -13.63
C HIS A 37 -6.52 9.13 -12.29
N LEU A 38 -7.73 9.43 -11.82
CA LEU A 38 -8.25 8.91 -10.55
C LEU A 38 -8.29 7.38 -10.50
N ARG A 39 -8.57 6.72 -11.63
CA ARG A 39 -8.54 5.24 -11.69
C ARG A 39 -7.13 4.69 -11.57
N LEU A 40 -6.15 5.30 -12.22
CA LEU A 40 -4.74 4.91 -12.11
C LEU A 40 -4.24 5.09 -10.68
N ASP A 41 -4.54 6.22 -10.04
CA ASP A 41 -4.16 6.50 -8.66
C ASP A 41 -4.78 5.49 -7.68
N ALA A 42 -6.05 5.11 -7.90
CA ALA A 42 -6.73 4.09 -7.10
C ALA A 42 -6.09 2.69 -7.27
N ASP A 43 -5.66 2.33 -8.48
CA ASP A 43 -4.95 1.08 -8.74
C ASP A 43 -3.59 1.05 -8.04
N VAL A 44 -2.82 2.13 -8.10
CA VAL A 44 -1.53 2.26 -7.40
C VAL A 44 -1.72 2.19 -5.88
N ALA A 45 -2.74 2.87 -5.34
CA ALA A 45 -3.06 2.82 -3.92
C ALA A 45 -3.40 1.39 -3.44
N ARG A 46 -4.17 0.63 -4.23
CA ARG A 46 -4.49 -0.77 -3.95
C ARG A 46 -3.23 -1.65 -3.97
N GLN A 47 -2.37 -1.51 -4.98
CA GLN A 47 -1.12 -2.25 -5.09
C GLN A 47 -0.20 -1.94 -3.90
N ARG A 48 -0.12 -0.66 -3.49
CA ARG A 48 0.66 -0.24 -2.33
C ARG A 48 0.13 -0.85 -1.03
N SER A 49 -1.19 -0.90 -0.84
CA SER A 49 -1.80 -1.54 0.33
C SER A 49 -1.47 -3.03 0.39
N GLU A 50 -1.48 -3.72 -0.74
CA GLU A 50 -1.09 -5.13 -0.83
C GLU A 50 0.41 -5.32 -0.53
N ALA A 51 1.28 -4.46 -1.03
CA ALA A 51 2.72 -4.50 -0.72
C ALA A 51 2.98 -4.31 0.78
N VAL A 52 2.28 -3.37 1.42
CA VAL A 52 2.36 -3.15 2.88
C VAL A 52 1.89 -4.40 3.63
N ARG A 53 0.78 -5.01 3.22
CA ARG A 53 0.27 -6.26 3.82
C ARG A 53 1.30 -7.38 3.75
N LEU A 54 1.93 -7.59 2.58
CA LEU A 54 2.97 -8.60 2.38
C LEU A 54 4.20 -8.35 3.27
N ALA A 55 4.62 -7.08 3.40
CA ALA A 55 5.74 -6.72 4.26
C ALA A 55 5.41 -6.93 5.75
N GLN A 56 4.19 -6.60 6.17
CA GLN A 56 3.71 -6.83 7.54
C GLN A 56 3.62 -8.32 7.86
N GLU A 57 3.06 -9.13 6.97
CA GLU A 57 2.97 -10.58 7.11
C GLU A 57 4.35 -11.21 7.30
N ASP A 58 5.34 -10.80 6.51
CA ASP A 58 6.70 -11.29 6.65
C ASP A 58 7.34 -10.84 7.97
N MET A 59 7.10 -9.59 8.39
CA MET A 59 7.58 -9.06 9.67
C MET A 59 6.97 -9.82 10.86
N GLU A 60 5.68 -10.11 10.84
CA GLU A 60 5.03 -10.91 11.89
C GLU A 60 5.53 -12.35 11.90
N THR A 61 5.87 -12.90 10.74
CA THR A 61 6.51 -14.22 10.64
C THR A 61 7.86 -14.24 11.36
N LEU A 62 8.64 -13.15 11.29
CA LEU A 62 9.92 -13.02 11.99
C LEU A 62 9.75 -12.87 13.51
N ARG A 63 8.69 -12.20 13.96
CA ARG A 63 8.39 -12.02 15.39
C ARG A 63 7.83 -13.28 16.04
N GLY A 64 7.24 -14.17 15.25
CA GLY A 64 6.63 -15.43 15.72
C GLY A 64 7.62 -16.54 15.99
N PHE A 65 8.85 -16.27 16.50
CA PHE A 65 9.76 -17.31 16.96
C PHE A 65 9.34 -17.85 18.32
N ALA A 66 9.57 -19.16 18.53
CA ALA A 66 9.17 -19.87 19.73
C ALA A 66 10.37 -20.24 20.66
N SER A 67 11.60 -20.07 20.17
CA SER A 67 12.84 -20.35 20.92
C SER A 67 13.94 -19.37 20.48
N ILE A 68 14.92 -19.17 21.35
CA ILE A 68 16.12 -18.39 21.00
C ILE A 68 17.04 -19.26 20.16
N ALA A 69 17.49 -20.39 20.73
CA ALA A 69 18.41 -21.32 20.09
C ALA A 69 17.70 -22.14 19.00
N ASN A 70 18.47 -22.64 18.04
CA ASN A 70 17.95 -23.44 16.95
C ASN A 70 17.50 -24.83 17.46
N VAL A 71 16.19 -25.03 17.57
CA VAL A 71 15.56 -26.30 18.01
C VAL A 71 14.78 -26.88 16.84
N ALA A 72 14.99 -28.17 16.57
CA ALA A 72 14.31 -28.86 15.48
C ALA A 72 12.79 -28.78 15.62
N GLY A 73 12.11 -28.38 14.54
CA GLY A 73 10.65 -28.25 14.51
C GLY A 73 10.09 -26.93 15.08
N LEU A 74 10.91 -26.06 15.64
CA LEU A 74 10.51 -24.74 16.13
C LEU A 74 11.16 -23.62 15.31
N ARG A 75 10.44 -22.51 15.16
CA ARG A 75 11.04 -21.28 14.65
C ARG A 75 11.90 -20.67 15.75
N SER A 76 13.16 -20.43 15.45
CA SER A 76 14.10 -19.87 16.41
C SER A 76 14.56 -18.47 15.99
N PHE A 77 14.90 -17.64 16.98
CA PHE A 77 15.47 -16.32 16.76
C PHE A 77 16.80 -16.41 16.00
N ASP A 78 17.64 -17.39 16.31
CA ASP A 78 18.95 -17.57 15.67
C ASP A 78 18.81 -17.91 14.17
N ALA A 79 17.74 -18.61 13.78
CA ALA A 79 17.46 -18.97 12.40
C ALA A 79 16.88 -17.83 11.55
N ILE A 80 16.59 -16.66 12.13
CA ILE A 80 16.14 -15.49 11.39
C ILE A 80 17.27 -15.02 10.48
N ALA A 81 17.06 -15.09 9.17
CA ALA A 81 18.04 -14.76 8.12
C ALA A 81 17.43 -13.93 7.00
N SER A 82 18.31 -13.29 6.23
CA SER A 82 17.94 -12.60 4.99
C SER A 82 17.38 -13.58 3.97
N ALA A 83 16.38 -13.17 3.22
CA ALA A 83 15.73 -13.97 2.17
C ALA A 83 15.07 -13.07 1.14
N SER A 84 14.93 -13.60 -0.08
CA SER A 84 14.15 -12.96 -1.12
C SER A 84 13.13 -13.94 -1.68
N ARG A 85 11.90 -13.46 -1.95
CA ARG A 85 10.84 -14.26 -2.57
C ARG A 85 10.02 -13.42 -3.53
N THR A 86 9.48 -14.06 -4.54
CA THR A 86 8.55 -13.46 -5.49
C THR A 86 7.14 -13.95 -5.19
N VAL A 87 6.20 -13.02 -5.12
CA VAL A 87 4.76 -13.29 -4.98
C VAL A 87 4.07 -12.94 -6.29
N ASN A 88 3.60 -13.95 -6.98
CA ASN A 88 2.91 -13.80 -8.27
C ASN A 88 1.40 -13.68 -8.06
N GLY A 89 0.80 -12.71 -8.72
CA GLY A 89 -0.63 -12.45 -8.73
C GLY A 89 -1.02 -11.61 -9.95
N ILE A 90 -2.01 -10.76 -9.83
CA ILE A 90 -2.35 -9.76 -10.85
C ILE A 90 -1.17 -8.79 -11.04
N THR A 91 -0.47 -8.48 -9.96
CA THR A 91 0.81 -7.76 -9.94
C THR A 91 1.85 -8.69 -9.32
N THR A 92 3.05 -8.71 -9.90
CA THR A 92 4.18 -9.46 -9.34
C THR A 92 4.92 -8.58 -8.35
N TYR A 93 5.07 -9.07 -7.11
CA TYR A 93 5.82 -8.39 -6.06
C TYR A 93 7.11 -9.15 -5.78
N VAL A 94 8.22 -8.42 -5.65
CA VAL A 94 9.49 -8.95 -5.17
C VAL A 94 9.68 -8.45 -3.74
N LEU A 95 9.71 -9.39 -2.79
CA LEU A 95 9.93 -9.14 -1.39
C LEU A 95 11.37 -9.48 -1.06
N ASP A 96 12.12 -8.52 -0.55
CA ASP A 96 13.49 -8.68 -0.12
C ASP A 96 13.61 -8.35 1.37
N ARG A 97 14.10 -9.32 2.13
CA ARG A 97 14.30 -9.23 3.57
C ARG A 97 15.78 -9.22 3.90
N GLN A 98 16.25 -8.16 4.53
CA GLN A 98 17.61 -8.00 4.99
C GLN A 98 17.64 -8.06 6.51
N ILE A 99 18.47 -8.92 7.05
CA ILE A 99 18.67 -9.10 8.50
C ILE A 99 20.12 -8.76 8.83
N ALA A 100 20.29 -7.85 9.79
CA ALA A 100 21.59 -7.45 10.31
C ALA A 100 21.60 -7.57 11.85
N PRO A 101 22.76 -7.81 12.47
CA PRO A 101 22.88 -7.69 13.91
C PRO A 101 22.58 -6.25 14.35
N ALA A 102 21.95 -6.08 15.50
CA ALA A 102 21.76 -4.77 16.10
C ALA A 102 22.93 -4.46 17.04
N ASP A 103 23.12 -3.17 17.37
CA ASP A 103 24.13 -2.73 18.33
C ASP A 103 23.84 -3.18 19.77
N VAL A 104 22.69 -3.80 20.00
CA VAL A 104 22.24 -4.33 21.28
C VAL A 104 22.33 -5.86 21.25
N PRO A 105 22.87 -6.50 22.33
CA PRO A 105 22.92 -7.95 22.42
C PRO A 105 21.54 -8.60 22.28
N LEU A 106 21.50 -9.75 21.61
CA LEU A 106 20.26 -10.51 21.37
C LEU A 106 19.18 -9.70 20.62
N ALA A 107 19.59 -8.82 19.70
CA ALA A 107 18.66 -8.11 18.84
C ALA A 107 19.12 -8.16 17.38
N LYS A 108 18.17 -8.18 16.45
CA LYS A 108 18.39 -8.12 15.00
C LYS A 108 17.61 -6.98 14.41
N VAL A 109 18.23 -6.25 13.49
CA VAL A 109 17.55 -5.26 12.64
C VAL A 109 16.98 -5.98 11.44
N ALA A 110 15.67 -5.91 11.24
CA ALA A 110 14.98 -6.44 10.08
C ALA A 110 14.54 -5.29 9.18
N SER A 111 14.92 -5.34 7.92
CA SER A 111 14.47 -4.45 6.85
C SER A 111 13.80 -5.27 5.78
N ILE A 112 12.52 -5.02 5.52
CA ILE A 112 11.74 -5.71 4.51
C ILE A 112 11.33 -4.69 3.47
N SER A 113 11.73 -4.91 2.22
CA SER A 113 11.29 -4.11 1.08
C SER A 113 10.45 -4.95 0.14
N VAL A 114 9.37 -4.35 -0.36
CA VAL A 114 8.50 -4.95 -1.37
C VAL A 114 8.48 -4.02 -2.56
N SER A 115 8.92 -4.51 -3.71
CA SER A 115 8.97 -3.77 -4.96
C SER A 115 8.06 -4.39 -6.01
N TRP A 116 7.49 -3.56 -6.88
CA TRP A 116 6.67 -3.97 -8.01
C TRP A 116 6.73 -2.94 -9.13
N ILE A 117 6.22 -3.31 -10.30
CA ILE A 117 6.01 -2.39 -11.41
C ILE A 117 4.51 -2.14 -11.51
N ASP A 118 4.11 -0.86 -11.47
CA ASP A 118 2.72 -0.49 -11.62
C ASP A 118 2.25 -0.58 -13.07
N ARG A 119 0.95 -0.34 -13.29
CA ARG A 119 0.33 -0.44 -14.62
C ARG A 119 0.85 0.60 -15.63
N SER A 120 1.45 1.68 -15.14
CA SER A 120 2.10 2.70 -15.97
C SER A 120 3.53 2.34 -16.36
N GLY A 121 4.07 1.21 -15.85
CA GLY A 121 5.45 0.78 -16.03
C GLY A 121 6.43 1.43 -15.04
N THR A 122 5.92 2.15 -14.03
CA THR A 122 6.76 2.82 -13.02
C THR A 122 7.09 1.84 -11.90
N ALA A 123 8.37 1.79 -11.51
CA ALA A 123 8.81 1.00 -10.36
C ALA A 123 8.35 1.66 -9.05
N GLN A 124 7.72 0.88 -8.21
CA GLN A 124 7.20 1.25 -6.90
C GLN A 124 7.88 0.41 -5.83
N GLN A 125 8.00 0.95 -4.62
CA GLN A 125 8.58 0.25 -3.48
C GLN A 125 7.96 0.71 -2.16
N VAL A 126 7.85 -0.22 -1.22
CA VAL A 126 7.52 0.03 0.19
C VAL A 126 8.59 -0.65 1.04
N ALA A 127 9.04 -0.01 2.10
CA ALA A 127 9.99 -0.58 3.05
C ALA A 127 9.46 -0.48 4.48
N LEU A 128 9.70 -1.54 5.25
CA LEU A 128 9.42 -1.64 6.68
C LEU A 128 10.70 -1.97 7.41
N HIS A 129 10.95 -1.28 8.52
CA HIS A 129 12.10 -1.51 9.38
C HIS A 129 11.62 -1.81 10.80
N SER A 130 12.28 -2.78 11.46
CA SER A 130 11.99 -3.10 12.85
C SER A 130 13.22 -3.70 13.52
N ILE A 131 13.25 -3.60 14.84
CA ILE A 131 14.20 -4.33 15.68
C ILE A 131 13.46 -5.50 16.31
N ILE A 132 14.03 -6.69 16.18
CA ILE A 132 13.52 -7.93 16.77
C ILE A 132 14.43 -8.29 17.93
N ALA A 133 13.91 -8.21 19.16
CA ALA A 133 14.62 -8.62 20.36
C ALA A 133 14.47 -10.13 20.58
N GLY A 134 15.56 -10.81 20.86
CA GLY A 134 15.59 -12.22 21.23
C GLY A 134 15.18 -12.43 22.67
N THR A 135 13.93 -12.12 23.01
CA THR A 135 13.37 -12.39 24.34
C THR A 135 12.76 -13.79 24.33
N ASP A 136 13.13 -14.63 25.28
CA ASP A 136 12.59 -16.00 25.39
C ASP A 136 11.07 -15.94 25.68
N PRO A 137 10.20 -16.42 24.80
CA PRO A 137 8.76 -16.39 25.00
C PRO A 137 8.32 -17.17 26.25
N ALA A 138 9.03 -18.23 26.61
CA ALA A 138 8.75 -19.03 27.81
C ALA A 138 9.00 -18.24 29.11
N LEU A 139 10.08 -17.44 29.15
CA LEU A 139 10.35 -16.55 30.28
C LEU A 139 9.35 -15.41 30.39
N SER A 140 8.95 -14.85 29.28
CA SER A 140 7.95 -13.76 29.23
C SER A 140 6.60 -14.25 29.79
N GLY A 141 6.16 -15.45 29.41
CA GLY A 141 4.95 -16.08 29.92
C GLY A 141 5.01 -16.41 31.43
N ALA A 142 6.16 -16.91 31.92
CA ALA A 142 6.35 -17.22 33.33
C ALA A 142 6.30 -15.97 34.21
N LEU A 143 6.90 -14.87 33.78
CA LEU A 143 6.87 -13.59 34.51
C LEU A 143 5.47 -12.97 34.58
N ALA A 144 4.66 -13.15 33.55
CA ALA A 144 3.26 -12.65 33.52
C ALA A 144 2.32 -13.43 34.45
N LEU A 145 2.65 -14.68 34.78
CA LEU A 145 1.86 -15.57 35.62
C LEU A 145 2.37 -15.67 37.08
N ALA A 146 3.43 -14.94 37.44
CA ALA A 146 3.94 -14.94 38.84
C ALA A 146 2.85 -14.40 39.78
N PRO A 147 2.40 -15.18 40.78
CA PRO A 147 1.42 -14.70 41.74
C PRO A 147 2.00 -13.55 42.55
N ARG A 148 1.17 -12.52 42.79
CA ARG A 148 1.49 -11.40 43.68
C ARG A 148 1.38 -11.81 45.13
#